data_e3caa01dce1fb2abeaee1b9dca398ed1
#
_entry.id   e3caa01dce1fb2abeaee1b9dca398ed1
#
_cell.length_a   1.000
_cell.length_b   1.000
_cell.length_c   1.000
_cell.angle_alpha   90.00
_cell.angle_beta   90.00
_cell.angle_gamma   90.00
#
_symmetry.space_group_name_H-M   'P 1'
#
loop_
_entity.id
_entity.type
_entity.pdbx_description
1 polymer ?
#
loop_
_entity_poly.entity_id
_entity_poly.type
_entity_poly.pdbx_seq_one_letter_code
_entity_poly.pdbx_strand_id
1 'polypeptide(L)'
;MDFLVENRPDLPPVVHLTLDPDESFTTFTDGVALARNAGADAPLWLHGTNPERSEYLQALGLVSNRSLLQMRCPLPTPKSTLETRAFATSDIEDFVRVNNRAFDWHPEQSGKTPDWVAEEMSTDWFDADGFRLHDIDGALAAFCWTKVHTDPEPLGEIYVIAVDPDFHGQGLGRQMTLAGLDWLHGAGHTTGMLYVESDNEAAVATYDKIGFTTYRTDTLWRADVEVSQ
;
A
#
# COMPACT_ATOMS: atom_id res chain seq x y z
N MET A 1 4.99 -21.18 -1.29
CA MET A 1 3.83 -20.71 -2.09
C MET A 1 2.63 -20.59 -1.18
N ASP A 2 2.08 -19.41 -1.07
CA ASP A 2 0.84 -19.16 -0.32
C ASP A 2 -0.28 -18.79 -1.30
N PHE A 3 -1.47 -19.31 -1.02
CA PHE A 3 -2.65 -19.12 -1.84
C PHE A 3 -3.82 -18.66 -0.94
N LEU A 4 -4.40 -17.53 -1.28
CA LEU A 4 -5.53 -16.96 -0.55
C LEU A 4 -6.64 -16.55 -1.52
N VAL A 5 -7.87 -16.87 -1.20
CA VAL A 5 -9.06 -16.33 -1.89
C VAL A 5 -9.69 -15.29 -0.99
N GLU A 6 -9.62 -14.04 -1.39
CA GLU A 6 -10.28 -12.94 -0.71
C GLU A 6 -11.72 -12.82 -1.22
N ASN A 7 -12.69 -13.14 -0.36
CA ASN A 7 -14.09 -12.92 -0.65
C ASN A 7 -14.49 -11.50 -0.24
N ARG A 8 -15.04 -10.75 -1.19
CA ARG A 8 -15.48 -9.37 -0.98
C ARG A 8 -17.01 -9.30 -1.11
N PRO A 9 -17.71 -8.64 -0.16
CA PRO A 9 -19.13 -8.39 -0.32
C PRO A 9 -19.39 -7.64 -1.63
N ASP A 10 -20.37 -8.11 -2.40
CA ASP A 10 -20.86 -7.47 -3.65
C ASP A 10 -19.81 -7.32 -4.80
N LEU A 11 -18.62 -7.92 -4.67
CA LEU A 11 -17.59 -7.92 -5.69
C LEU A 11 -17.10 -9.34 -6.00
N PRO A 12 -16.57 -9.61 -7.20
CA PRO A 12 -15.92 -10.88 -7.49
C PRO A 12 -14.78 -11.15 -6.49
N PRO A 13 -14.57 -12.41 -6.09
CA PRO A 13 -13.44 -12.78 -5.26
C PRO A 13 -12.13 -12.42 -5.96
N VAL A 14 -11.11 -12.10 -5.17
CA VAL A 14 -9.74 -11.90 -5.68
C VAL A 14 -8.89 -13.05 -5.18
N VAL A 15 -8.05 -13.57 -6.07
CA VAL A 15 -7.11 -14.62 -5.73
C VAL A 15 -5.73 -14.01 -5.53
N HIS A 16 -5.10 -14.29 -4.41
CA HIS A 16 -3.73 -13.90 -4.11
C HIS A 16 -2.82 -15.11 -4.21
N LEU A 17 -1.77 -15.01 -5.00
CA LEU A 17 -0.71 -15.98 -5.13
C LEU A 17 0.61 -15.36 -4.70
N THR A 18 1.12 -15.78 -3.56
CA THR A 18 2.42 -15.34 -3.02
C THR A 18 3.46 -16.44 -3.25
N LEU A 19 4.56 -16.07 -3.85
CA LEU A 19 5.67 -16.97 -4.16
C LEU A 19 6.95 -16.43 -3.54
N ASP A 20 7.74 -17.33 -2.97
CA ASP A 20 9.10 -16.98 -2.58
C ASP A 20 9.93 -16.63 -3.83
N PRO A 21 10.97 -15.77 -3.71
CA PRO A 21 11.83 -15.41 -4.84
C PRO A 21 12.46 -16.61 -5.55
N ASP A 22 12.77 -17.67 -4.77
CA ASP A 22 13.44 -18.90 -5.25
C ASP A 22 12.44 -20.00 -5.63
N GLU A 23 11.13 -19.74 -5.59
CA GLU A 23 10.10 -20.71 -5.93
C GLU A 23 10.23 -21.16 -7.38
N SER A 24 10.16 -22.49 -7.63
CA SER A 24 10.31 -23.05 -8.96
C SER A 24 9.21 -22.61 -9.91
N PHE A 25 9.51 -22.55 -11.20
CA PHE A 25 8.50 -22.22 -12.22
C PHE A 25 7.35 -23.25 -12.25
N THR A 26 7.63 -24.52 -11.95
CA THR A 26 6.59 -25.56 -11.81
C THR A 26 5.62 -25.24 -10.67
N THR A 27 6.12 -24.85 -9.51
CA THR A 27 5.29 -24.45 -8.36
C THR A 27 4.42 -23.26 -8.72
N PHE A 28 4.97 -22.28 -9.45
CA PHE A 28 4.21 -21.14 -9.95
C PHE A 28 3.07 -21.56 -10.88
N THR A 29 3.33 -22.42 -11.88
CA THR A 29 2.30 -22.86 -12.82
C THR A 29 1.19 -23.67 -12.15
N ASP A 30 1.54 -24.49 -11.15
CA ASP A 30 0.57 -25.23 -10.33
C ASP A 30 -0.30 -24.27 -9.50
N GLY A 31 0.32 -23.22 -8.93
CA GLY A 31 -0.40 -22.18 -8.20
C GLY A 31 -1.38 -21.40 -9.08
N VAL A 32 -0.97 -21.04 -10.31
CA VAL A 32 -1.86 -20.38 -11.29
C VAL A 32 -3.02 -21.29 -11.69
N ALA A 33 -2.78 -22.58 -11.87
CA ALA A 33 -3.84 -23.55 -12.17
C ALA A 33 -4.85 -23.67 -11.02
N LEU A 34 -4.38 -23.70 -9.76
CA LEU A 34 -5.23 -23.66 -8.57
C LEU A 34 -6.06 -22.38 -8.51
N ALA A 35 -5.44 -21.23 -8.77
CA ALA A 35 -6.11 -19.93 -8.77
C ALA A 35 -7.27 -19.90 -9.78
N ARG A 36 -7.04 -20.38 -10.99
CA ARG A 36 -8.07 -20.44 -12.05
C ARG A 36 -9.20 -21.42 -11.72
N ASN A 37 -8.92 -22.51 -11.01
CA ASN A 37 -9.94 -23.46 -10.57
C ASN A 37 -10.79 -22.91 -9.43
N ALA A 38 -10.25 -22.01 -8.59
CA ALA A 38 -11.00 -21.39 -7.51
C ALA A 38 -11.97 -20.30 -8.02
N GLY A 39 -11.67 -19.68 -9.18
CA GLY A 39 -12.55 -18.68 -9.82
C GLY A 39 -11.99 -18.34 -11.20
N ALA A 40 -12.53 -18.95 -12.25
CA ALA A 40 -11.99 -18.85 -13.62
C ALA A 40 -11.82 -17.39 -14.12
N ASP A 41 -12.70 -16.48 -13.66
CA ASP A 41 -12.69 -15.06 -14.02
C ASP A 41 -12.23 -14.15 -12.87
N ALA A 42 -11.79 -14.73 -11.74
CA ALA A 42 -11.31 -13.95 -10.62
C ALA A 42 -10.00 -13.22 -10.96
N PRO A 43 -9.88 -11.92 -10.59
CA PRO A 43 -8.60 -11.24 -10.68
C PRO A 43 -7.53 -11.96 -9.84
N LEU A 44 -6.32 -12.06 -10.39
CA LEU A 44 -5.19 -12.71 -9.73
C LEU A 44 -4.15 -11.65 -9.33
N TRP A 45 -3.96 -11.43 -8.02
CA TRP A 45 -2.78 -10.75 -7.50
C TRP A 45 -1.60 -11.71 -7.47
N LEU A 46 -0.60 -11.46 -8.29
CA LEU A 46 0.68 -12.15 -8.24
C LEU A 46 1.67 -11.32 -7.43
N HIS A 47 2.02 -11.78 -6.25
CA HIS A 47 3.04 -11.17 -5.41
C HIS A 47 4.43 -11.67 -5.81
N GLY A 48 5.33 -10.76 -6.15
CA GLY A 48 6.66 -11.10 -6.67
C GLY A 48 6.66 -11.41 -8.17
N THR A 49 6.12 -10.50 -8.96
CA THR A 49 6.13 -10.59 -10.43
C THR A 49 7.55 -10.49 -10.98
N ASN A 50 7.87 -11.31 -11.99
CA ASN A 50 9.08 -11.24 -12.80
C ASN A 50 8.74 -11.44 -14.28
N PRO A 51 9.68 -11.17 -15.22
CA PRO A 51 9.41 -11.29 -16.66
C PRO A 51 8.90 -12.67 -17.10
N GLU A 52 9.51 -13.75 -16.63
CA GLU A 52 9.14 -15.13 -16.99
C GLU A 52 7.70 -15.47 -16.57
N ARG A 53 7.32 -15.10 -15.33
CA ARG A 53 5.97 -15.29 -14.81
C ARG A 53 4.94 -14.44 -15.57
N SER A 54 5.34 -13.21 -15.92
CA SER A 54 4.49 -12.31 -16.71
C SER A 54 4.22 -12.86 -18.12
N GLU A 55 5.24 -13.34 -18.82
CA GLU A 55 5.11 -13.94 -20.14
C GLU A 55 4.19 -15.17 -20.11
N TYR A 56 4.29 -16.00 -19.08
CA TYR A 56 3.39 -17.15 -18.91
C TYR A 56 1.93 -16.74 -18.74
N LEU A 57 1.64 -15.73 -17.88
CA LEU A 57 0.28 -15.26 -17.68
C LEU A 57 -0.30 -14.61 -18.94
N GLN A 58 0.52 -13.87 -19.69
CA GLN A 58 0.13 -13.33 -21.00
C GLN A 58 -0.18 -14.43 -22.00
N ALA A 59 0.62 -15.51 -22.03
CA ALA A 59 0.34 -16.66 -22.89
C ALA A 59 -0.96 -17.40 -22.53
N LEU A 60 -1.45 -17.26 -21.30
CA LEU A 60 -2.77 -17.73 -20.87
C LEU A 60 -3.91 -16.77 -21.22
N GLY A 61 -3.65 -15.66 -21.91
CA GLY A 61 -4.64 -14.64 -22.25
C GLY A 61 -5.01 -13.72 -21.08
N LEU A 62 -4.12 -13.59 -20.07
CA LEU A 62 -4.31 -12.63 -19.00
C LEU A 62 -3.58 -11.33 -19.34
N VAL A 63 -4.16 -10.21 -18.92
CA VAL A 63 -3.57 -8.88 -19.04
C VAL A 63 -3.34 -8.28 -17.65
N SER A 64 -2.20 -7.61 -17.48
CA SER A 64 -1.93 -6.84 -16.27
C SER A 64 -2.57 -5.46 -16.40
N ASN A 65 -3.26 -5.01 -15.38
CA ASN A 65 -3.91 -3.70 -15.37
C ASN A 65 -3.55 -2.83 -14.18
N ARG A 66 -2.78 -3.36 -13.23
CA ARG A 66 -2.35 -2.65 -12.03
C ARG A 66 -1.08 -3.28 -11.48
N SER A 67 -0.11 -2.47 -11.10
CA SER A 67 1.12 -2.94 -10.45
C SER A 67 1.42 -2.10 -9.22
N LEU A 68 1.67 -2.78 -8.12
CA LEU A 68 1.98 -2.21 -6.83
C LEU A 68 3.45 -2.48 -6.50
N LEU A 69 4.22 -1.44 -6.24
CA LEU A 69 5.60 -1.54 -5.82
C LEU A 69 5.65 -1.63 -4.30
N GLN A 70 6.22 -2.68 -3.74
CA GLN A 70 6.71 -2.66 -2.37
C GLN A 70 8.11 -2.03 -2.40
N MET A 71 8.26 -0.87 -1.77
CA MET A 71 9.54 -0.19 -1.67
C MET A 71 10.06 -0.24 -0.23
N ARG A 72 11.39 -0.34 -0.08
CA ARG A 72 12.06 -0.39 1.24
C ARG A 72 13.23 0.58 1.31
N CYS A 73 13.49 1.10 2.51
CA CYS A 73 14.67 1.89 2.80
C CYS A 73 15.25 1.53 4.17
N PRO A 74 16.59 1.64 4.36
CA PRO A 74 17.19 1.52 5.68
C PRO A 74 16.83 2.72 6.56
N LEU A 75 16.69 2.48 7.87
CA LEU A 75 16.51 3.52 8.88
C LEU A 75 17.80 3.69 9.71
N PRO A 76 18.12 4.89 10.18
CA PRO A 76 17.34 6.14 10.07
C PRO A 76 17.48 6.81 8.69
N THR A 77 16.44 7.54 8.30
CA THR A 77 16.47 8.53 7.21
C THR A 77 16.78 9.94 7.74
N PRO A 78 16.96 10.96 6.89
CA PRO A 78 16.98 12.35 7.32
C PRO A 78 15.69 12.69 8.09
N LYS A 79 15.83 13.48 9.16
CA LYS A 79 14.68 13.87 9.98
C LYS A 79 13.71 14.77 9.24
N SER A 80 12.42 14.62 9.57
CA SER A 80 11.41 15.59 9.17
C SER A 80 11.65 16.96 9.80
N THR A 81 11.30 18.01 9.07
CA THR A 81 11.30 19.40 9.59
C THR A 81 9.90 19.84 10.02
N LEU A 82 8.87 19.03 9.79
CA LEU A 82 7.50 19.34 10.19
C LEU A 82 7.30 19.07 11.70
N GLU A 83 6.57 19.95 12.35
CA GLU A 83 5.92 19.64 13.61
C GLU A 83 4.73 18.73 13.33
N THR A 84 4.71 17.57 13.97
CA THR A 84 3.61 16.62 13.86
C THR A 84 3.13 16.24 15.24
N ARG A 85 1.83 15.97 15.34
CA ARG A 85 1.21 15.45 16.56
C ARG A 85 0.70 14.01 16.35
N ALA A 86 0.44 13.32 17.44
CA ALA A 86 -0.25 12.03 17.42
C ALA A 86 -1.73 12.22 17.04
N PHE A 87 -2.31 11.17 16.50
CA PHE A 87 -3.75 11.08 16.25
C PHE A 87 -4.54 10.99 17.55
N ALA A 88 -5.70 11.60 17.57
CA ALA A 88 -6.69 11.47 18.64
C ALA A 88 -8.07 11.12 18.04
N THR A 89 -8.94 10.51 18.83
CA THR A 89 -10.30 10.14 18.37
C THR A 89 -11.09 11.33 17.82
N SER A 90 -10.81 12.53 18.30
CA SER A 90 -11.41 13.77 17.78
C SER A 90 -11.00 14.10 16.34
N ASP A 91 -9.95 13.46 15.79
CA ASP A 91 -9.44 13.73 14.45
C ASP A 91 -10.10 12.86 13.37
N ILE A 92 -10.97 11.92 13.76
CA ILE A 92 -11.57 10.94 12.84
C ILE A 92 -12.24 11.63 11.64
N GLU A 93 -13.08 12.64 11.87
CA GLU A 93 -13.82 13.32 10.81
C GLU A 93 -12.88 14.07 9.85
N ASP A 94 -11.87 14.75 10.40
CA ASP A 94 -10.88 15.46 9.58
C ASP A 94 -9.99 14.50 8.80
N PHE A 95 -9.56 13.41 9.40
CA PHE A 95 -8.83 12.35 8.71
C PHE A 95 -9.65 11.78 7.55
N VAL A 96 -10.90 11.37 7.79
CA VAL A 96 -11.79 10.81 6.76
C VAL A 96 -11.97 11.80 5.61
N ARG A 97 -12.19 13.07 5.92
CA ARG A 97 -12.31 14.14 4.94
C ARG A 97 -11.05 14.26 4.07
N VAL A 98 -9.88 14.34 4.69
CA VAL A 98 -8.61 14.50 3.97
C VAL A 98 -8.28 13.24 3.16
N ASN A 99 -8.45 12.06 3.75
CA ASN A 99 -8.23 10.79 3.07
C ASN A 99 -9.08 10.67 1.80
N ASN A 100 -10.38 10.87 1.92
CA ASN A 100 -11.31 10.70 0.80
C ASN A 100 -11.11 11.75 -0.31
N ARG A 101 -10.64 12.96 0.03
CA ARG A 101 -10.25 13.97 -0.95
C ARG A 101 -8.94 13.62 -1.66
N ALA A 102 -7.96 13.13 -0.92
CA ALA A 102 -6.65 12.79 -1.48
C ALA A 102 -6.69 11.53 -2.35
N PHE A 103 -7.60 10.61 -2.04
CA PHE A 103 -7.74 9.32 -2.72
C PHE A 103 -9.07 9.16 -3.47
N ASP A 104 -9.70 10.25 -3.94
CA ASP A 104 -10.99 10.22 -4.64
C ASP A 104 -10.97 9.33 -5.90
N TRP A 105 -9.79 9.19 -6.51
CA TRP A 105 -9.52 8.35 -7.69
C TRP A 105 -9.20 6.89 -7.36
N HIS A 106 -8.86 6.57 -6.09
CA HIS A 106 -8.31 5.26 -5.73
C HIS A 106 -9.40 4.27 -5.34
N PRO A 107 -9.49 3.07 -5.97
CA PRO A 107 -10.61 2.16 -5.77
C PRO A 107 -10.73 1.57 -4.36
N GLU A 108 -9.62 1.51 -3.60
CA GLU A 108 -9.57 0.86 -2.28
C GLU A 108 -9.34 1.85 -1.14
N GLN A 109 -8.77 3.04 -1.41
CA GLN A 109 -8.45 4.03 -0.39
C GLN A 109 -9.50 5.12 -0.25
N SER A 110 -10.34 5.35 -1.25
CA SER A 110 -11.45 6.31 -1.17
C SER A 110 -12.64 5.74 -0.39
N GLY A 111 -13.58 6.61 -0.02
CA GLY A 111 -14.85 6.22 0.59
C GLY A 111 -14.74 5.68 2.02
N LYS A 112 -13.65 5.99 2.73
CA LYS A 112 -13.50 5.63 4.14
C LYS A 112 -14.55 6.33 4.99
N THR A 113 -14.97 5.67 6.06
CA THR A 113 -16.00 6.17 7.00
C THR A 113 -15.44 6.24 8.42
N PRO A 114 -16.05 7.02 9.32
CA PRO A 114 -15.67 7.00 10.74
C PRO A 114 -15.73 5.61 11.36
N ASP A 115 -16.70 4.79 10.97
CA ASP A 115 -16.83 3.41 11.47
C ASP A 115 -15.64 2.55 11.04
N TRP A 116 -15.19 2.68 9.77
CA TRP A 116 -13.99 1.99 9.31
C TRP A 116 -12.76 2.39 10.14
N VAL A 117 -12.59 3.69 10.45
CA VAL A 117 -11.47 4.14 11.30
C VAL A 117 -11.57 3.53 12.71
N ALA A 118 -12.77 3.48 13.27
CA ALA A 118 -13.00 2.88 14.59
C ALA A 118 -12.68 1.37 14.60
N GLU A 119 -12.99 0.65 13.52
CA GLU A 119 -12.60 -0.76 13.34
C GLU A 119 -11.09 -0.91 13.30
N GLU A 120 -10.38 -0.11 12.49
CA GLU A 120 -8.91 -0.14 12.41
C GLU A 120 -8.25 0.21 13.75
N MET A 121 -8.80 1.18 14.50
CA MET A 121 -8.33 1.53 15.83
C MET A 121 -8.48 0.40 16.85
N SER A 122 -9.33 -0.60 16.61
CA SER A 122 -9.53 -1.75 17.47
C SER A 122 -8.55 -2.89 17.22
N THR A 123 -7.71 -2.78 16.19
CA THR A 123 -6.72 -3.80 15.84
C THR A 123 -5.50 -3.76 16.74
N ASP A 124 -4.85 -4.92 16.93
CA ASP A 124 -3.67 -5.03 17.80
C ASP A 124 -2.44 -4.26 17.30
N TRP A 125 -2.41 -3.91 16.00
CA TRP A 125 -1.31 -3.16 15.40
C TRP A 125 -1.50 -1.64 15.42
N PHE A 126 -2.70 -1.15 15.79
CA PHE A 126 -2.97 0.29 15.84
C PHE A 126 -2.17 0.97 16.94
N ASP A 127 -1.47 2.03 16.58
CA ASP A 127 -0.75 2.91 17.51
C ASP A 127 -1.02 4.37 17.14
N ALA A 128 -1.70 5.09 18.04
CA ALA A 128 -2.03 6.49 17.83
C ALA A 128 -0.79 7.39 17.75
N ASP A 129 0.29 7.04 18.44
CA ASP A 129 1.56 7.76 18.36
C ASP A 129 2.25 7.56 16.99
N GLY A 130 2.03 6.42 16.36
CA GLY A 130 2.50 6.13 15.00
C GLY A 130 1.64 6.75 13.89
N PHE A 131 0.49 7.29 14.24
CA PHE A 131 -0.38 8.01 13.32
C PHE A 131 -0.12 9.52 13.44
N ARG A 132 0.77 10.04 12.58
CA ARG A 132 1.27 11.42 12.63
C ARG A 132 0.40 12.35 11.81
N LEU A 133 0.00 13.47 12.40
CA LEU A 133 -0.82 14.51 11.80
C LEU A 133 -0.05 15.84 11.74
N HIS A 134 -0.26 16.62 10.68
CA HIS A 134 0.27 17.96 10.52
C HIS A 134 -0.85 18.93 10.17
N ASP A 135 -1.01 19.95 11.02
CA ASP A 135 -2.03 20.97 10.86
C ASP A 135 -1.42 22.27 10.33
N ILE A 136 -2.16 22.98 9.49
CA ILE A 136 -1.85 24.34 9.03
C ILE A 136 -3.07 25.20 9.29
N ASP A 137 -2.91 26.29 10.03
CA ASP A 137 -3.98 27.24 10.38
C ASP A 137 -5.21 26.57 11.00
N GLY A 138 -4.99 25.50 11.78
CA GLY A 138 -6.04 24.74 12.47
C GLY A 138 -6.79 23.73 11.60
N ALA A 139 -6.37 23.53 10.35
CA ALA A 139 -6.90 22.49 9.45
C ALA A 139 -5.89 21.35 9.31
N LEU A 140 -6.37 20.10 9.28
CA LEU A 140 -5.53 18.94 8.95
C LEU A 140 -5.07 19.05 7.48
N ALA A 141 -3.78 19.32 7.30
CA ALA A 141 -3.16 19.51 5.99
C ALA A 141 -2.55 18.23 5.43
N ALA A 142 -2.01 17.37 6.31
CA ALA A 142 -1.38 16.11 5.90
C ALA A 142 -1.33 15.12 7.05
N PHE A 143 -1.27 13.84 6.72
CA PHE A 143 -1.10 12.78 7.70
C PHE A 143 -0.19 11.66 7.18
N CYS A 144 0.38 10.91 8.12
CA CYS A 144 1.12 9.67 7.86
C CYS A 144 0.76 8.65 8.94
N TRP A 145 0.04 7.62 8.57
CA TRP A 145 -0.30 6.50 9.43
C TRP A 145 0.71 5.39 9.23
N THR A 146 1.36 4.94 10.29
CA THR A 146 2.34 3.86 10.26
C THR A 146 1.73 2.55 10.77
N LYS A 147 2.32 1.44 10.32
CA LYS A 147 1.98 0.10 10.78
C LYS A 147 3.25 -0.70 11.04
N VAL A 148 3.23 -1.51 12.08
CA VAL A 148 4.35 -2.35 12.47
C VAL A 148 4.05 -3.79 12.13
N HIS A 149 4.98 -4.46 11.44
CA HIS A 149 4.95 -5.89 11.17
C HIS A 149 6.00 -6.59 12.04
N THR A 150 5.66 -7.73 12.58
CA THR A 150 6.55 -8.54 13.43
C THR A 150 6.94 -9.86 12.78
N ASP A 151 6.14 -10.34 11.83
CA ASP A 151 6.28 -11.63 11.17
C ASP A 151 6.05 -11.46 9.65
N PRO A 152 6.83 -12.09 8.76
CA PRO A 152 8.01 -12.94 9.01
C PRO A 152 9.28 -12.14 9.39
N GLU A 153 9.29 -10.83 9.21
CA GLU A 153 10.41 -9.94 9.55
C GLU A 153 9.90 -8.62 10.15
N PRO A 154 10.63 -8.02 11.11
CA PRO A 154 10.21 -6.75 11.70
C PRO A 154 10.38 -5.61 10.70
N LEU A 155 9.27 -5.10 10.18
CA LEU A 155 9.20 -3.98 9.24
C LEU A 155 8.34 -2.85 9.81
N GLY A 156 8.78 -1.61 9.60
CA GLY A 156 7.94 -0.44 9.82
C GLY A 156 7.34 0.03 8.50
N GLU A 157 6.02 0.04 8.40
CA GLU A 157 5.31 0.44 7.18
C GLU A 157 4.77 1.87 7.29
N ILE A 158 4.94 2.65 6.23
CA ILE A 158 4.09 3.81 5.93
C ILE A 158 2.80 3.25 5.32
N TYR A 159 1.79 3.03 6.18
CA TYR A 159 0.57 2.33 5.82
C TYR A 159 -0.37 3.17 4.95
N VAL A 160 -0.66 4.41 5.40
CA VAL A 160 -1.40 5.39 4.61
C VAL A 160 -0.76 6.76 4.80
N ILE A 161 -0.53 7.47 3.71
CA ILE A 161 0.00 8.84 3.73
C ILE A 161 -0.75 9.69 2.72
N ALA A 162 -1.18 10.87 3.14
CA ALA A 162 -1.80 11.83 2.24
C ALA A 162 -1.52 13.28 2.63
N VAL A 163 -1.66 14.13 1.63
CA VAL A 163 -1.71 15.60 1.75
C VAL A 163 -3.06 16.03 1.18
N ASP A 164 -3.78 16.85 1.93
CA ASP A 164 -5.02 17.44 1.44
C ASP A 164 -4.74 18.24 0.15
N PRO A 165 -5.56 18.11 -0.90
CA PRO A 165 -5.36 18.78 -2.18
C PRO A 165 -5.12 20.30 -2.07
N ASP A 166 -5.72 20.97 -1.09
CA ASP A 166 -5.55 22.41 -0.89
C ASP A 166 -4.13 22.80 -0.46
N PHE A 167 -3.33 21.82 0.01
CA PHE A 167 -1.95 22.03 0.46
C PHE A 167 -0.90 21.34 -0.43
N HIS A 168 -1.29 20.92 -1.64
CA HIS A 168 -0.35 20.34 -2.59
C HIS A 168 0.75 21.35 -3.02
N GLY A 169 1.88 20.82 -3.52
CA GLY A 169 2.98 21.66 -4.04
C GLY A 169 3.91 22.26 -2.98
N GLN A 170 3.65 22.05 -1.69
CA GLN A 170 4.43 22.60 -0.57
C GLN A 170 5.50 21.63 -0.02
N GLY A 171 5.67 20.46 -0.64
CA GLY A 171 6.64 19.45 -0.22
C GLY A 171 6.23 18.65 1.02
N LEU A 172 4.97 18.77 1.46
CA LEU A 172 4.46 18.12 2.67
C LEU A 172 4.55 16.60 2.58
N GLY A 173 4.25 15.99 1.43
CA GLY A 173 4.30 14.54 1.25
C GLY A 173 5.65 13.95 1.63
N ARG A 174 6.75 14.55 1.14
CA ARG A 174 8.10 14.11 1.50
C ARG A 174 8.35 14.24 3.01
N GLN A 175 7.97 15.37 3.59
CA GLN A 175 8.21 15.63 5.02
C GLN A 175 7.35 14.74 5.92
N MET A 176 6.11 14.44 5.53
CA MET A 176 5.24 13.51 6.26
C MET A 176 5.76 12.07 6.18
N THR A 177 6.30 11.64 5.02
CA THR A 177 6.99 10.35 4.91
C THR A 177 8.16 10.28 5.90
N LEU A 178 8.99 11.33 5.94
CA LEU A 178 10.11 11.40 6.89
C LEU A 178 9.64 11.38 8.35
N ALA A 179 8.52 12.04 8.68
CA ALA A 179 7.96 12.03 10.03
C ALA A 179 7.51 10.63 10.46
N GLY A 180 6.85 9.87 9.57
CA GLY A 180 6.50 8.48 9.82
C GLY A 180 7.73 7.58 10.01
N LEU A 181 8.74 7.74 9.15
CA LEU A 181 10.00 6.98 9.24
C LEU A 181 10.80 7.33 10.50
N ASP A 182 10.81 8.59 10.95
CA ASP A 182 11.41 9.01 12.21
C ASP A 182 10.74 8.31 13.40
N TRP A 183 9.40 8.24 13.40
CA TRP A 183 8.66 7.53 14.44
C TRP A 183 8.97 6.04 14.43
N LEU A 184 8.93 5.38 13.26
CA LEU A 184 9.26 3.96 13.10
C LEU A 184 10.67 3.64 13.59
N HIS A 185 11.65 4.51 13.28
CA HIS A 185 13.01 4.36 13.80
C HIS A 185 13.07 4.50 15.34
N GLY A 186 12.35 5.48 15.88
CA GLY A 186 12.21 5.68 17.34
C GLY A 186 11.57 4.49 18.05
N ALA A 187 10.67 3.77 17.38
CA ALA A 187 10.06 2.52 17.83
C ALA A 187 10.99 1.29 17.67
N GLY A 188 12.21 1.46 17.13
CA GLY A 188 13.24 0.43 17.04
C GLY A 188 13.33 -0.30 15.71
N HIS A 189 12.60 0.12 14.68
CA HIS A 189 12.69 -0.49 13.36
C HIS A 189 13.92 -0.01 12.61
N THR A 190 14.55 -0.93 11.86
CA THR A 190 15.76 -0.67 11.05
C THR A 190 15.45 -0.62 9.56
N THR A 191 14.23 -0.99 9.16
CA THR A 191 13.78 -0.98 7.77
C THR A 191 12.39 -0.33 7.69
N GLY A 192 12.30 0.69 6.86
CA GLY A 192 11.04 1.31 6.45
C GLY A 192 10.52 0.68 5.16
N MET A 193 9.22 0.48 5.07
CA MET A 193 8.53 -0.10 3.91
C MET A 193 7.32 0.74 3.55
N LEU A 194 6.92 0.69 2.29
CA LEU A 194 5.63 1.18 1.81
C LEU A 194 5.19 0.45 0.55
N TYR A 195 3.90 0.59 0.24
CA TYR A 195 3.36 0.23 -1.07
C TYR A 195 2.95 1.47 -1.85
N VAL A 196 3.17 1.45 -3.16
CA VAL A 196 2.81 2.54 -4.06
C VAL A 196 2.42 2.00 -5.43
N GLU A 197 1.38 2.57 -6.04
CA GLU A 197 1.03 2.28 -7.43
C GLU A 197 2.20 2.64 -8.35
N SER A 198 2.55 1.75 -9.27
CA SER A 198 3.71 1.95 -10.16
C SER A 198 3.54 3.12 -11.13
N ASP A 199 2.31 3.52 -11.41
CA ASP A 199 1.95 4.66 -12.26
C ASP A 199 1.86 5.99 -11.48
N ASN A 200 1.98 5.96 -10.16
CA ASN A 200 2.11 7.17 -9.34
C ASN A 200 3.56 7.69 -9.35
N GLU A 201 4.01 8.14 -10.53
CA GLU A 201 5.39 8.59 -10.76
C GLU A 201 5.86 9.66 -9.75
N ALA A 202 4.96 10.56 -9.34
CA ALA A 202 5.28 11.63 -8.40
C ALA A 202 5.61 11.10 -7.00
N ALA A 203 4.85 10.11 -6.53
CA ALA A 203 5.10 9.46 -5.24
C ALA A 203 6.38 8.62 -5.31
N VAL A 204 6.55 7.80 -6.36
CA VAL A 204 7.76 6.99 -6.57
C VAL A 204 9.00 7.87 -6.58
N ALA A 205 9.02 8.97 -7.36
CA ALA A 205 10.14 9.90 -7.39
C ALA A 205 10.42 10.58 -6.03
N THR A 206 9.40 10.74 -5.20
CA THR A 206 9.56 11.26 -3.84
C THR A 206 10.22 10.24 -2.94
N TYR A 207 9.79 8.98 -3.01
CA TYR A 207 10.36 7.88 -2.21
C TYR A 207 11.78 7.55 -2.62
N ASP A 208 12.10 7.54 -3.91
CA ASP A 208 13.48 7.38 -4.42
C ASP A 208 14.44 8.44 -3.81
N LYS A 209 14.00 9.70 -3.75
CA LYS A 209 14.79 10.80 -3.15
C LYS A 209 14.95 10.68 -1.63
N ILE A 210 14.13 9.90 -0.95
CA ILE A 210 14.28 9.58 0.48
C ILE A 210 15.29 8.43 0.67
N GLY A 211 15.45 7.57 -0.33
CA GLY A 211 16.33 6.42 -0.30
C GLY A 211 15.61 5.06 -0.35
N PHE A 212 14.32 5.07 -0.67
CA PHE A 212 13.61 3.84 -0.95
C PHE A 212 14.07 3.23 -2.28
N THR A 213 14.05 1.92 -2.34
CA THR A 213 14.26 1.13 -3.55
C THR A 213 13.16 0.09 -3.69
N THR A 214 12.80 -0.28 -4.91
CA THR A 214 11.83 -1.34 -5.14
C THR A 214 12.38 -2.68 -4.65
N TYR A 215 11.69 -3.28 -3.69
CA TYR A 215 11.99 -4.59 -3.15
C TYR A 215 11.26 -5.69 -3.92
N ARG A 216 9.97 -5.46 -4.22
CA ARG A 216 9.09 -6.40 -4.92
C ARG A 216 8.06 -5.64 -5.74
N THR A 217 7.66 -6.23 -6.85
CA THR A 217 6.51 -5.78 -7.63
C THR A 217 5.40 -6.81 -7.56
N ASP A 218 4.20 -6.36 -7.18
CA ASP A 218 2.99 -7.16 -7.17
C ASP A 218 2.09 -6.70 -8.32
N THR A 219 1.50 -7.62 -9.05
CA THR A 219 0.74 -7.27 -10.26
C THR A 219 -0.62 -7.95 -10.26
N LEU A 220 -1.65 -7.17 -10.56
CA LEU A 220 -3.02 -7.67 -10.73
C LEU A 220 -3.23 -8.08 -12.18
N TRP A 221 -3.60 -9.34 -12.37
CA TRP A 221 -3.89 -9.95 -13.66
C TRP A 221 -5.38 -10.24 -13.80
N ARG A 222 -5.92 -10.02 -15.00
CA ARG A 222 -7.33 -10.31 -15.31
C ARG A 222 -7.42 -10.96 -16.68
N ALA A 223 -8.51 -11.69 -16.94
CA ALA A 223 -8.82 -12.10 -18.28
C ALA A 223 -8.94 -10.87 -19.19
N ASP A 224 -8.42 -10.97 -20.41
CA ASP A 224 -8.62 -9.94 -21.43
C ASP A 224 -10.11 -9.97 -21.82
N VAL A 225 -10.89 -9.09 -21.24
CA VAL A 225 -12.29 -8.90 -21.63
C VAL A 225 -12.24 -7.94 -22.80
N GLU A 226 -12.19 -8.47 -24.04
CA GLU A 226 -12.49 -7.64 -25.20
C GLU A 226 -13.82 -6.94 -24.94
N VAL A 227 -13.77 -5.62 -24.78
CA VAL A 227 -14.97 -4.79 -24.72
C VAL A 227 -15.66 -4.95 -26.04
N SER A 228 -16.63 -5.87 -26.11
CA SER A 228 -17.55 -5.98 -27.25
C SER A 228 -18.21 -4.63 -27.42
N GLN A 229 -17.80 -3.89 -28.44
CA GLN A 229 -18.39 -2.63 -28.89
C GLN A 229 -19.84 -2.84 -29.36
#